data_f46cded88f4542f968f8fd2d3b4c0c68
#
_entry.id   f46cded88f4542f968f8fd2d3b4c0c68
#
_cell.length_a   1.000
_cell.length_b   1.000
_cell.length_c   1.000
_cell.angle_alpha   90.00
_cell.angle_beta   90.00
_cell.angle_gamma   90.00
#
_symmetry.space_group_name_H-M   'P 1'
#
loop_
_entity.id
_entity.type
_entity.pdbx_description
1 polymer ?
#
loop_
_entity_poly.entity_id
_entity_poly.type
_entity_poly.pdbx_seq_one_letter_code
_entity_poly.pdbx_strand_id
1 'polypeptide(L)'
;MNIVQVGPFPLSADCIRGGVESSVFGLVGELSHTHVVDVFDLPRINGKDSVERAGLLTIHRYANLGRHNRDAVDRGQEILRDIVALHPDIVHIHGTGELSGALYSAVKAYGIPVLLTVHGLLHIEKNNALIKHPSLKHLYQLFVQSRAEFKVLDEAEHVIVDTEYVAEQIKHLHAKKKISCLPWLYVVPQGIQSRYLQLSPHKSTTPTILSVGSISQRKGHLLLIRAFEIVHKAMPSAQLIIAGTLTEEAYYTQLQNEIEKLHLTQSAELLTNIPQEQLLEQYQKATIFALHSQEESQGIALVEAMATGLPVVSTLVGGIPFVVKNGETGLLSQYGDAKAFANNMLALLTDEDLRAKLSQSARLTAQNYSWQEIAKAIEIIYNRIA
;
A
#
# COMPACT_ATOMS: atom_id res chain seq x y z
N MET A 1 -13.56 8.36 -22.34
CA MET A 1 -13.36 9.52 -21.47
C MET A 1 -11.92 10.00 -21.58
N ASN A 2 -11.69 11.27 -21.33
CA ASN A 2 -10.38 11.87 -21.11
C ASN A 2 -10.14 11.93 -19.60
N ILE A 3 -9.30 11.06 -19.09
CA ILE A 3 -9.07 10.89 -17.65
C ILE A 3 -7.69 11.42 -17.30
N VAL A 4 -7.62 12.28 -16.31
CA VAL A 4 -6.34 12.72 -15.72
C VAL A 4 -6.14 12.01 -14.40
N GLN A 5 -4.98 11.36 -14.24
CA GLN A 5 -4.52 10.75 -12.99
C GLN A 5 -3.41 11.61 -12.40
N VAL A 6 -3.51 11.98 -11.13
CA VAL A 6 -2.50 12.80 -10.43
C VAL A 6 -1.96 12.00 -9.25
N GLY A 7 -0.70 11.62 -9.30
CA GLY A 7 -0.10 10.83 -8.23
C GLY A 7 1.31 10.33 -8.57
N PRO A 8 1.96 9.61 -7.66
CA PRO A 8 3.28 9.03 -7.93
C PRO A 8 3.17 7.91 -8.97
N PHE A 9 4.00 7.97 -10.01
CA PHE A 9 4.01 6.99 -11.08
C PHE A 9 5.42 6.42 -11.29
N PRO A 10 5.63 5.09 -11.42
CA PRO A 10 6.96 4.50 -11.52
C PRO A 10 7.66 4.87 -12.83
N LEU A 11 8.99 4.84 -12.84
CA LEU A 11 9.80 5.03 -14.05
C LEU A 11 9.67 3.83 -15.01
N SER A 12 9.49 2.64 -14.46
CA SER A 12 9.21 1.41 -15.21
C SER A 12 8.45 0.44 -14.31
N ALA A 13 7.87 -0.62 -14.89
CA ALA A 13 7.16 -1.66 -14.16
C ALA A 13 8.01 -2.36 -13.08
N ASP A 14 9.33 -2.36 -13.23
CA ASP A 14 10.28 -3.01 -12.31
C ASP A 14 10.79 -2.05 -11.22
N CYS A 15 10.42 -0.76 -11.29
CA CYS A 15 10.89 0.27 -10.37
C CYS A 15 9.78 0.79 -9.42
N ILE A 16 8.79 -0.03 -9.10
CA ILE A 16 7.70 0.33 -8.18
C ILE A 16 8.22 0.37 -6.74
N ARG A 17 8.06 1.51 -6.05
CA ARG A 17 8.65 1.77 -4.73
C ARG A 17 7.68 1.66 -3.55
N GLY A 18 6.39 1.52 -3.80
CA GLY A 18 5.40 1.46 -2.73
C GLY A 18 3.96 1.25 -3.20
N GLY A 19 3.04 1.07 -2.25
CA GLY A 19 1.65 0.72 -2.53
C GLY A 19 0.92 1.75 -3.38
N VAL A 20 1.07 3.04 -3.10
CA VAL A 20 0.40 4.11 -3.88
C VAL A 20 0.87 4.13 -5.34
N GLU A 21 2.19 4.01 -5.56
CA GLU A 21 2.77 3.94 -6.90
C GLU A 21 2.29 2.71 -7.67
N SER A 22 2.22 1.56 -6.99
CA SER A 22 1.65 0.32 -7.54
C SER A 22 0.18 0.49 -7.91
N SER A 23 -0.59 1.20 -7.08
CA SER A 23 -2.01 1.46 -7.32
C SER A 23 -2.25 2.34 -8.54
N VAL A 24 -1.54 3.46 -8.65
CA VAL A 24 -1.67 4.35 -9.81
C VAL A 24 -1.25 3.63 -11.08
N PHE A 25 -0.12 2.91 -11.03
CA PHE A 25 0.40 2.15 -12.18
C PHE A 25 -0.58 1.08 -12.67
N GLY A 26 -1.13 0.28 -11.75
CA GLY A 26 -2.06 -0.79 -12.10
C GLY A 26 -3.39 -0.27 -12.66
N LEU A 27 -3.97 0.76 -12.03
CA LEU A 27 -5.20 1.39 -12.49
C LEU A 27 -5.03 2.02 -13.87
N VAL A 28 -3.95 2.79 -14.07
CA VAL A 28 -3.64 3.44 -15.35
C VAL A 28 -3.45 2.41 -16.45
N GLY A 29 -2.78 1.29 -16.15
CA GLY A 29 -2.58 0.19 -17.10
C GLY A 29 -3.91 -0.34 -17.66
N GLU A 30 -4.91 -0.58 -16.81
CA GLU A 30 -6.23 -1.05 -17.25
C GLU A 30 -7.03 0.05 -17.96
N LEU A 31 -7.11 1.25 -17.40
CA LEU A 31 -7.88 2.35 -17.98
C LEU A 31 -7.37 2.76 -19.37
N SER A 32 -6.07 2.70 -19.61
CA SER A 32 -5.47 3.08 -20.90
C SER A 32 -5.77 2.12 -22.05
N HIS A 33 -6.42 0.99 -21.79
CA HIS A 33 -6.93 0.11 -22.85
C HIS A 33 -8.16 0.68 -23.57
N THR A 34 -8.95 1.50 -22.87
CA THR A 34 -10.27 1.97 -23.37
C THR A 34 -10.46 3.49 -23.31
N HIS A 35 -9.63 4.18 -22.53
CA HIS A 35 -9.74 5.62 -22.29
C HIS A 35 -8.44 6.34 -22.65
N VAL A 36 -8.55 7.63 -23.00
CA VAL A 36 -7.38 8.52 -23.06
C VAL A 36 -7.00 8.86 -21.62
N VAL A 37 -5.78 8.51 -21.22
CA VAL A 37 -5.30 8.70 -19.84
C VAL A 37 -4.03 9.54 -19.84
N ASP A 38 -4.09 10.67 -19.16
CA ASP A 38 -2.93 11.51 -18.89
C ASP A 38 -2.53 11.37 -17.41
N VAL A 39 -1.30 10.95 -17.15
CA VAL A 39 -0.75 10.81 -15.80
C VAL A 39 0.15 11.99 -15.49
N PHE A 40 -0.14 12.69 -14.41
CA PHE A 40 0.70 13.74 -13.86
C PHE A 40 1.50 13.17 -12.67
N ASP A 41 2.72 12.73 -12.97
CA ASP A 41 3.65 12.21 -11.95
C ASP A 41 4.15 13.36 -11.11
N LEU A 42 3.73 13.39 -9.85
CA LEU A 42 4.07 14.48 -8.93
C LEU A 42 5.59 14.56 -8.71
N PRO A 43 6.15 15.78 -8.62
CA PRO A 43 7.58 16.00 -8.66
C PRO A 43 8.37 15.17 -7.66
N ARG A 44 9.37 14.45 -8.15
CA ARG A 44 10.36 13.70 -7.38
C ARG A 44 11.71 14.40 -7.45
N ILE A 45 12.53 14.15 -6.44
CA ILE A 45 13.89 14.70 -6.36
C ILE A 45 14.73 14.14 -7.51
N ASN A 46 15.30 15.02 -8.33
CA ASN A 46 16.20 14.78 -9.47
C ASN A 46 15.54 14.26 -10.76
N GLY A 47 15.51 15.11 -11.78
CA GLY A 47 15.06 14.79 -13.13
C GLY A 47 14.96 16.02 -14.02
N LYS A 48 14.63 15.81 -15.27
CA LYS A 48 14.17 16.84 -16.21
C LYS A 48 12.68 16.60 -16.47
N ASP A 49 11.97 17.66 -16.82
CA ASP A 49 10.62 17.54 -17.30
C ASP A 49 10.60 16.66 -18.55
N SER A 50 9.66 15.76 -18.63
CA SER A 50 9.49 14.87 -19.77
C SER A 50 8.03 14.52 -19.99
N VAL A 51 7.69 14.23 -21.24
CA VAL A 51 6.39 13.70 -21.65
C VAL A 51 6.62 12.42 -22.42
N GLU A 52 6.05 11.32 -21.93
CA GLU A 52 6.15 10.00 -22.56
C GLU A 52 4.75 9.61 -23.09
N ARG A 53 4.69 9.02 -24.30
CA ARG A 53 3.41 8.61 -24.90
C ARG A 53 3.46 7.15 -25.34
N ALA A 54 2.40 6.40 -25.00
CA ALA A 54 2.23 5.00 -25.36
C ALA A 54 0.74 4.70 -25.64
N GLY A 55 0.33 4.72 -26.90
CA GLY A 55 -1.06 4.52 -27.29
C GLY A 55 -1.98 5.62 -26.72
N LEU A 56 -2.95 5.24 -25.90
CA LEU A 56 -3.88 6.15 -25.23
C LEU A 56 -3.34 6.73 -23.90
N LEU A 57 -2.14 6.35 -23.50
CA LEU A 57 -1.48 6.81 -22.28
C LEU A 57 -0.46 7.90 -22.58
N THR A 58 -0.54 9.01 -21.85
CA THR A 58 0.49 10.06 -21.82
C THR A 58 0.95 10.26 -20.36
N ILE A 59 2.26 10.27 -20.12
CA ILE A 59 2.84 10.47 -18.79
C ILE A 59 3.59 11.81 -18.80
N HIS A 60 3.14 12.73 -17.97
CA HIS A 60 3.77 14.04 -17.74
C HIS A 60 4.59 13.96 -16.46
N ARG A 61 5.89 14.09 -16.58
CA ARG A 61 6.82 14.09 -15.44
C ARG A 61 7.40 15.48 -15.23
N TYR A 62 7.35 15.93 -14.00
CA TYR A 62 7.87 17.24 -13.61
C TYR A 62 9.09 17.09 -12.71
N ALA A 63 10.15 17.80 -13.05
CA ALA A 63 11.35 17.87 -12.22
C ALA A 63 11.05 18.57 -10.89
N ASN A 64 11.73 18.14 -9.82
CA ASN A 64 11.63 18.82 -8.54
C ASN A 64 12.41 20.16 -8.60
N LEU A 65 11.75 21.26 -8.30
CA LEU A 65 12.29 22.60 -8.31
C LEU A 65 12.82 23.01 -6.93
N GLY A 66 13.82 22.32 -6.41
CA GLY A 66 14.59 22.86 -5.29
C GLY A 66 13.81 22.99 -3.94
N ARG A 67 14.50 23.60 -2.95
CA ARG A 67 14.03 23.65 -1.55
C ARG A 67 13.15 24.86 -1.19
N HIS A 68 12.73 25.68 -2.14
CA HIS A 68 12.02 26.92 -1.83
C HIS A 68 10.51 26.81 -2.07
N ASN A 69 9.70 27.27 -1.12
CA ASN A 69 8.22 27.25 -1.18
C ASN A 69 7.65 27.93 -2.44
N ARG A 70 8.30 28.96 -2.99
CA ARG A 70 7.85 29.62 -4.22
C ARG A 70 7.91 28.70 -5.42
N ASP A 71 8.99 27.94 -5.56
CA ASP A 71 9.17 27.00 -6.67
C ASP A 71 8.10 25.91 -6.68
N ALA A 72 7.65 25.45 -5.50
CA ALA A 72 6.58 24.45 -5.36
C ALA A 72 5.20 25.03 -5.75
N VAL A 73 4.92 26.29 -5.43
CA VAL A 73 3.67 26.99 -5.81
C VAL A 73 3.64 27.21 -7.32
N ASP A 74 4.74 27.70 -7.92
CA ASP A 74 4.83 27.94 -9.36
C ASP A 74 4.67 26.65 -10.16
N ARG A 75 5.26 25.54 -9.68
CA ARG A 75 5.13 24.21 -10.26
C ARG A 75 3.69 23.68 -10.14
N GLY A 76 3.04 23.88 -9.01
CA GLY A 76 1.62 23.53 -8.84
C GLY A 76 0.70 24.26 -9.84
N GLN A 77 0.98 25.52 -10.11
CA GLN A 77 0.24 26.31 -11.09
C GLN A 77 0.51 25.86 -12.54
N GLU A 78 1.74 25.43 -12.85
CA GLU A 78 2.09 24.86 -14.15
C GLU A 78 1.34 23.55 -14.38
N ILE A 79 1.41 22.62 -13.44
CA ILE A 79 0.66 21.34 -13.48
C ILE A 79 -0.84 21.61 -13.67
N LEU A 80 -1.40 22.54 -12.92
CA LEU A 80 -2.81 22.92 -13.05
C LEU A 80 -3.16 23.43 -14.45
N ARG A 81 -2.33 24.31 -15.02
CA ARG A 81 -2.56 24.84 -16.40
C ARG A 81 -2.55 23.71 -17.44
N ASP A 82 -1.60 22.77 -17.30
CA ASP A 82 -1.47 21.64 -18.21
C ASP A 82 -2.69 20.70 -18.08
N ILE A 83 -3.15 20.42 -16.85
CA ILE A 83 -4.38 19.64 -16.60
C ILE A 83 -5.60 20.31 -17.25
N VAL A 84 -5.80 21.59 -17.00
CA VAL A 84 -6.96 22.34 -17.54
C VAL A 84 -6.95 22.39 -19.06
N ALA A 85 -5.77 22.53 -19.68
CA ALA A 85 -5.61 22.56 -21.14
C ALA A 85 -6.00 21.24 -21.83
N LEU A 86 -5.99 20.12 -21.11
CA LEU A 86 -6.44 18.82 -21.65
C LEU A 86 -7.96 18.67 -21.70
N HIS A 87 -8.73 19.57 -21.10
CA HIS A 87 -10.19 19.49 -20.98
C HIS A 87 -10.66 18.09 -20.52
N PRO A 88 -10.16 17.58 -19.35
CA PRO A 88 -10.51 16.24 -18.91
C PRO A 88 -11.98 16.13 -18.48
N ASP A 89 -12.57 14.96 -18.72
CA ASP A 89 -13.90 14.62 -18.21
C ASP A 89 -13.86 14.44 -16.68
N ILE A 90 -12.73 13.95 -16.15
CA ILE A 90 -12.51 13.76 -14.71
C ILE A 90 -11.02 13.83 -14.37
N VAL A 91 -10.72 14.37 -13.18
CA VAL A 91 -9.39 14.32 -12.57
C VAL A 91 -9.42 13.43 -11.33
N HIS A 92 -8.61 12.40 -11.30
CA HIS A 92 -8.47 11.49 -10.16
C HIS A 92 -7.14 11.74 -9.44
N ILE A 93 -7.21 12.16 -8.18
CA ILE A 93 -6.04 12.54 -7.38
C ILE A 93 -5.78 11.45 -6.31
N HIS A 94 -4.54 11.00 -6.22
CA HIS A 94 -4.10 9.99 -5.27
C HIS A 94 -3.32 10.59 -4.10
N GLY A 95 -3.87 10.41 -2.89
CA GLY A 95 -3.28 10.86 -1.64
C GLY A 95 -3.75 12.23 -1.14
N THR A 96 -3.51 12.50 0.13
CA THR A 96 -3.99 13.66 0.90
C THR A 96 -2.87 14.63 1.27
N GLY A 97 -1.71 14.55 0.59
CA GLY A 97 -0.58 15.45 0.83
C GLY A 97 -0.85 16.89 0.41
N GLU A 98 0.04 17.82 0.79
CA GLU A 98 -0.13 19.26 0.54
C GLU A 98 -0.34 19.59 -0.95
N LEU A 99 0.47 19.02 -1.85
CA LEU A 99 0.35 19.28 -3.29
C LEU A 99 -0.93 18.65 -3.85
N SER A 100 -1.26 17.43 -3.47
CA SER A 100 -2.52 16.77 -3.89
C SER A 100 -3.73 17.57 -3.44
N GLY A 101 -3.74 18.07 -2.19
CA GLY A 101 -4.82 18.91 -1.67
C GLY A 101 -4.92 20.26 -2.38
N ALA A 102 -3.79 20.92 -2.68
CA ALA A 102 -3.77 22.17 -3.42
C ALA A 102 -4.31 22.01 -4.85
N LEU A 103 -3.90 20.92 -5.53
CA LEU A 103 -4.41 20.58 -6.87
C LEU A 103 -5.90 20.22 -6.83
N TYR A 104 -6.37 19.49 -5.80
CA TYR A 104 -7.78 19.18 -5.62
C TYR A 104 -8.63 20.46 -5.61
N SER A 105 -8.30 21.40 -4.70
CA SER A 105 -9.01 22.67 -4.56
C SER A 105 -8.97 23.48 -5.85
N ALA A 106 -7.81 23.51 -6.52
CA ALA A 106 -7.61 24.30 -7.72
C ALA A 106 -8.39 23.73 -8.93
N VAL A 107 -8.32 22.42 -9.18
CA VAL A 107 -9.05 21.75 -10.27
C VAL A 107 -10.57 21.90 -10.08
N LYS A 108 -11.05 21.69 -8.85
CA LYS A 108 -12.47 21.88 -8.49
C LYS A 108 -12.95 23.30 -8.80
N ALA A 109 -12.12 24.32 -8.56
CA ALA A 109 -12.45 25.71 -8.85
C ALA A 109 -12.66 26.01 -10.36
N TYR A 110 -12.11 25.17 -11.26
CA TYR A 110 -12.39 25.22 -12.69
C TYR A 110 -13.68 24.49 -13.09
N GLY A 111 -14.41 23.91 -12.14
CA GLY A 111 -15.63 23.15 -12.42
C GLY A 111 -15.38 21.77 -13.03
N ILE A 112 -14.15 21.27 -12.97
CA ILE A 112 -13.80 19.94 -13.45
C ILE A 112 -14.15 18.91 -12.36
N PRO A 113 -14.84 17.80 -12.66
CA PRO A 113 -15.10 16.72 -11.71
C PRO A 113 -13.81 16.14 -11.12
N VAL A 114 -13.77 16.01 -9.79
CA VAL A 114 -12.57 15.50 -9.10
C VAL A 114 -12.94 14.34 -8.18
N LEU A 115 -12.19 13.25 -8.31
CA LEU A 115 -12.22 12.10 -7.41
C LEU A 115 -10.93 12.05 -6.60
N LEU A 116 -11.01 11.80 -5.31
CA LEU A 116 -9.85 11.63 -4.42
C LEU A 116 -9.73 10.16 -3.99
N THR A 117 -8.55 9.56 -4.09
CA THR A 117 -8.26 8.28 -3.42
C THR A 117 -7.37 8.48 -2.20
N VAL A 118 -7.81 7.94 -1.07
CA VAL A 118 -7.10 7.94 0.22
C VAL A 118 -6.52 6.55 0.47
N HIS A 119 -5.22 6.37 0.22
CA HIS A 119 -4.50 5.10 0.42
C HIS A 119 -4.09 4.81 1.87
N GLY A 120 -4.45 5.67 2.78
CA GLY A 120 -4.16 5.62 4.20
C GLY A 120 -4.25 7.02 4.79
N LEU A 121 -4.44 7.10 6.10
CA LEU A 121 -4.62 8.37 6.80
C LEU A 121 -3.29 8.83 7.42
N LEU A 122 -2.73 9.89 6.87
CA LEU A 122 -1.43 10.45 7.28
C LEU A 122 -1.40 10.84 8.76
N HIS A 123 -2.50 11.40 9.30
CA HIS A 123 -2.56 11.76 10.71
C HIS A 123 -2.44 10.55 11.64
N ILE A 124 -2.94 9.38 11.27
CA ILE A 124 -2.80 8.14 12.04
C ILE A 124 -1.36 7.66 11.99
N GLU A 125 -0.76 7.60 10.80
CA GLU A 125 0.63 7.19 10.62
C GLU A 125 1.59 8.08 11.41
N LYS A 126 1.42 9.41 11.33
CA LYS A 126 2.28 10.37 12.02
C LYS A 126 2.07 10.41 13.52
N ASN A 127 0.84 10.21 13.99
CA ASN A 127 0.54 10.07 15.41
C ASN A 127 1.24 8.82 15.98
N ASN A 128 1.16 7.69 15.30
CA ASN A 128 1.84 6.47 15.71
C ASN A 128 3.37 6.64 15.72
N ALA A 129 3.94 7.35 14.74
CA ALA A 129 5.36 7.68 14.72
C ALA A 129 5.76 8.60 15.89
N LEU A 130 4.94 9.62 16.22
CA LEU A 130 5.17 10.52 17.35
C LEU A 130 5.12 9.79 18.70
N ILE A 131 4.15 8.89 18.89
CA ILE A 131 4.02 8.10 20.13
C ILE A 131 5.27 7.25 20.36
N LYS A 132 5.83 6.64 19.30
CA LYS A 132 7.01 5.79 19.39
C LYS A 132 8.32 6.56 19.57
N HIS A 133 8.45 7.65 18.85
CA HIS A 133 9.65 8.49 18.80
C HIS A 133 9.28 9.95 19.01
N PRO A 134 8.98 10.37 20.26
CA PRO A 134 8.63 11.75 20.58
C PRO A 134 9.75 12.71 20.14
N SER A 135 9.46 13.58 19.19
CA SER A 135 10.38 14.62 18.74
C SER A 135 9.63 15.84 18.20
N LEU A 136 10.23 17.00 18.28
CA LEU A 136 9.68 18.23 17.70
C LEU A 136 9.44 18.08 16.18
N LYS A 137 10.31 17.34 15.49
CA LYS A 137 10.16 17.04 14.07
C LYS A 137 8.89 16.23 13.79
N HIS A 138 8.65 15.14 14.53
CA HIS A 138 7.45 14.33 14.37
C HIS A 138 6.17 15.08 14.76
N LEU A 139 6.23 15.92 15.80
CA LEU A 139 5.11 16.78 16.19
C LEU A 139 4.77 17.78 15.07
N TYR A 140 5.78 18.44 14.49
CA TYR A 140 5.61 19.35 13.36
C TYR A 140 5.02 18.63 12.14
N GLN A 141 5.56 17.47 11.78
CA GLN A 141 5.04 16.65 10.67
C GLN A 141 3.58 16.23 10.89
N LEU A 142 3.23 15.78 12.10
CA LEU A 142 1.86 15.45 12.46
C LEU A 142 0.94 16.67 12.26
N PHE A 143 1.32 17.83 12.78
CA PHE A 143 0.52 19.03 12.67
C PHE A 143 0.28 19.48 11.23
N VAL A 144 1.37 19.59 10.44
CA VAL A 144 1.31 20.09 9.06
C VAL A 144 0.54 19.10 8.16
N GLN A 145 0.87 17.81 8.24
CA GLN A 145 0.25 16.81 7.37
C GLN A 145 -1.20 16.53 7.75
N SER A 146 -1.54 16.52 9.05
CA SER A 146 -2.94 16.39 9.47
C SER A 146 -3.79 17.58 9.01
N ARG A 147 -3.23 18.79 9.04
CA ARG A 147 -3.96 19.99 8.58
C ARG A 147 -4.22 19.93 7.08
N ALA A 148 -3.24 19.51 6.28
CA ALA A 148 -3.42 19.36 4.83
C ALA A 148 -4.44 18.26 4.51
N GLU A 149 -4.35 17.11 5.18
CA GLU A 149 -5.28 16.00 5.03
C GLU A 149 -6.71 16.40 5.42
N PHE A 150 -6.90 17.02 6.57
CA PHE A 150 -8.25 17.44 7.01
C PHE A 150 -8.84 18.49 6.07
N LYS A 151 -8.01 19.41 5.56
CA LYS A 151 -8.47 20.41 4.59
C LYS A 151 -8.98 19.75 3.31
N VAL A 152 -8.22 18.86 2.69
CA VAL A 152 -8.64 18.21 1.44
C VAL A 152 -9.86 17.31 1.65
N LEU A 153 -9.94 16.60 2.79
CA LEU A 153 -11.11 15.79 3.14
C LEU A 153 -12.37 16.63 3.37
N ASP A 154 -12.22 17.85 3.90
CA ASP A 154 -13.33 18.78 4.12
C ASP A 154 -13.86 19.39 2.81
N GLU A 155 -12.99 19.56 1.81
CA GLU A 155 -13.33 20.07 0.48
C GLU A 155 -13.78 18.97 -0.49
N ALA A 156 -13.42 17.69 -0.21
CA ALA A 156 -13.69 16.57 -1.08
C ALA A 156 -15.17 16.22 -1.12
N GLU A 157 -15.72 16.01 -2.31
CA GLU A 157 -17.09 15.54 -2.51
C GLU A 157 -17.15 14.03 -2.68
N HIS A 158 -16.22 13.47 -3.44
CA HIS A 158 -16.14 12.05 -3.77
C HIS A 158 -14.77 11.50 -3.38
N VAL A 159 -14.76 10.46 -2.52
CA VAL A 159 -13.55 9.88 -1.98
C VAL A 159 -13.59 8.36 -2.09
N ILE A 160 -12.58 7.77 -2.73
CA ILE A 160 -12.30 6.34 -2.66
C ILE A 160 -11.41 6.06 -1.45
N VAL A 161 -11.72 5.00 -0.74
CA VAL A 161 -10.91 4.44 0.36
C VAL A 161 -10.70 2.95 0.16
N ASP A 162 -9.56 2.43 0.61
CA ASP A 162 -9.14 1.05 0.34
C ASP A 162 -9.97 0.01 1.13
N THR A 163 -10.50 0.38 2.29
CA THR A 163 -11.26 -0.51 3.19
C THR A 163 -12.30 0.25 3.99
N GLU A 164 -13.29 -0.47 4.53
CA GLU A 164 -14.25 0.05 5.48
C GLU A 164 -13.56 0.64 6.72
N TYR A 165 -12.41 0.12 7.12
CA TYR A 165 -11.63 0.70 8.21
C TYR A 165 -11.30 2.18 7.95
N VAL A 166 -10.77 2.49 6.76
CA VAL A 166 -10.44 3.88 6.39
C VAL A 166 -11.70 4.74 6.30
N ALA A 167 -12.81 4.19 5.76
CA ALA A 167 -14.09 4.87 5.73
C ALA A 167 -14.59 5.25 7.13
N GLU A 168 -14.53 4.31 8.08
CA GLU A 168 -14.92 4.54 9.48
C GLU A 168 -14.02 5.59 10.16
N GLN A 169 -12.72 5.62 9.87
CA GLN A 169 -11.83 6.65 10.40
C GLN A 169 -12.23 8.05 9.88
N ILE A 170 -12.58 8.20 8.59
CA ILE A 170 -13.04 9.49 8.03
C ILE A 170 -14.38 9.90 8.67
N LYS A 171 -15.34 8.98 8.83
CA LYS A 171 -16.60 9.26 9.57
C LYS A 171 -16.32 9.72 11.00
N HIS A 172 -15.31 9.11 11.64
CA HIS A 172 -14.89 9.50 12.99
C HIS A 172 -14.28 10.91 13.06
N LEU A 173 -13.50 11.30 12.03
CA LEU A 173 -13.02 12.69 11.92
C LEU A 173 -14.17 13.68 11.82
N HIS A 174 -15.20 13.38 11.04
CA HIS A 174 -16.41 14.20 10.92
C HIS A 174 -17.16 14.26 12.27
N ALA A 175 -17.39 13.12 12.91
CA ALA A 175 -18.05 13.06 14.22
C ALA A 175 -17.29 13.86 15.30
N LYS A 176 -15.96 13.90 15.24
CA LYS A 176 -15.10 14.71 16.11
C LYS A 176 -14.96 16.17 15.67
N LYS A 177 -15.67 16.62 14.66
CA LYS A 177 -15.60 17.97 14.08
C LYS A 177 -14.19 18.37 13.65
N LYS A 178 -13.39 17.41 13.16
CA LYS A 178 -12.08 17.66 12.54
C LYS A 178 -12.21 18.02 11.07
N ILE A 179 -13.27 17.52 10.42
CA ILE A 179 -13.78 17.95 9.12
C ILE A 179 -15.25 18.33 9.27
N SER A 180 -15.69 19.33 8.51
CA SER A 180 -17.06 19.87 8.58
C SER A 180 -18.03 19.11 7.69
N CYS A 181 -17.53 18.66 6.52
CA CYS A 181 -18.29 17.91 5.52
C CYS A 181 -17.85 16.45 5.50
N LEU A 182 -18.82 15.54 5.35
CA LEU A 182 -18.56 14.13 5.11
C LEU A 182 -18.68 13.87 3.60
N PRO A 183 -17.60 13.48 2.91
CA PRO A 183 -17.66 13.16 1.48
C PRO A 183 -18.49 11.90 1.20
N TRP A 184 -18.91 11.72 -0.06
CA TRP A 184 -19.37 10.43 -0.54
C TRP A 184 -18.19 9.43 -0.53
N LEU A 185 -18.26 8.42 0.33
CA LEU A 185 -17.22 7.42 0.49
C LEU A 185 -17.53 6.19 -0.35
N TYR A 186 -16.60 5.83 -1.22
CA TYR A 186 -16.61 4.60 -2.02
C TYR A 186 -15.52 3.68 -1.48
N VAL A 187 -15.89 2.49 -1.05
CA VAL A 187 -14.91 1.48 -0.62
C VAL A 187 -14.52 0.65 -1.84
N VAL A 188 -13.33 0.91 -2.37
CA VAL A 188 -12.75 0.21 -3.51
C VAL A 188 -11.31 -0.16 -3.13
N PRO A 189 -11.02 -1.46 -2.97
CA PRO A 189 -9.68 -1.88 -2.56
C PRO A 189 -8.64 -1.60 -3.63
N GLN A 190 -7.37 -1.54 -3.22
CA GLN A 190 -6.27 -1.51 -4.16
C GLN A 190 -6.13 -2.87 -4.83
N GLY A 191 -5.88 -2.84 -6.13
CA GLY A 191 -5.67 -4.03 -6.93
C GLY A 191 -4.24 -4.57 -6.80
N ILE A 192 -4.05 -5.77 -7.34
CA ILE A 192 -2.75 -6.43 -7.45
C ILE A 192 -2.41 -6.71 -8.92
N GLN A 193 -1.12 -6.81 -9.20
CA GLN A 193 -0.65 -7.10 -10.55
C GLN A 193 -1.00 -8.53 -10.94
N SER A 194 -1.41 -8.74 -12.20
CA SER A 194 -1.83 -10.05 -12.74
C SER A 194 -0.77 -11.15 -12.56
N ARG A 195 0.51 -10.78 -12.52
CA ARG A 195 1.62 -11.72 -12.30
C ARG A 195 1.46 -12.53 -11.00
N TYR A 196 0.92 -11.95 -9.92
CA TYR A 196 0.67 -12.68 -8.68
C TYR A 196 -0.48 -13.70 -8.82
N LEU A 197 -1.53 -13.37 -9.58
CA LEU A 197 -2.64 -14.28 -9.85
C LEU A 197 -2.23 -15.48 -10.73
N GLN A 198 -1.20 -15.30 -11.55
CA GLN A 198 -0.66 -16.34 -12.45
C GLN A 198 0.34 -17.26 -11.76
N LEU A 199 0.91 -16.86 -10.61
CA LEU A 199 1.83 -17.68 -9.86
C LEU A 199 1.13 -18.88 -9.23
N SER A 200 1.89 -19.96 -9.08
CA SER A 200 1.50 -21.13 -8.30
C SER A 200 2.62 -21.48 -7.35
N PRO A 201 2.33 -21.78 -6.07
CA PRO A 201 3.34 -22.18 -5.11
C PRO A 201 4.04 -23.46 -5.58
N HIS A 202 5.36 -23.51 -5.42
CA HIS A 202 6.09 -24.75 -5.56
C HIS A 202 6.01 -25.53 -4.26
N LYS A 203 5.87 -26.87 -4.33
CA LYS A 203 6.03 -27.69 -3.14
C LYS A 203 7.51 -27.61 -2.68
N SER A 204 7.76 -26.72 -1.74
CA SER A 204 9.07 -26.65 -1.08
C SER A 204 9.18 -27.77 -0.06
N THR A 205 10.36 -28.40 0.00
CA THR A 205 10.67 -29.39 1.05
C THR A 205 11.09 -28.70 2.36
N THR A 206 11.47 -27.44 2.29
CA THR A 206 11.86 -26.63 3.45
C THR A 206 10.68 -25.74 3.87
N PRO A 207 10.19 -25.85 5.13
CA PRO A 207 9.15 -24.98 5.64
C PRO A 207 9.63 -23.52 5.67
N THR A 208 9.16 -22.70 4.72
CA THR A 208 9.61 -21.32 4.55
C THR A 208 8.47 -20.34 4.84
N ILE A 209 8.72 -19.42 5.75
CA ILE A 209 7.85 -18.29 6.08
C ILE A 209 8.36 -17.08 5.32
N LEU A 210 7.52 -16.49 4.48
CA LEU A 210 7.83 -15.24 3.78
C LEU A 210 7.09 -14.06 4.43
N SER A 211 7.79 -12.95 4.58
CA SER A 211 7.21 -11.65 4.93
C SER A 211 7.66 -10.60 3.91
N VAL A 212 6.73 -9.83 3.36
CA VAL A 212 7.04 -8.79 2.38
C VAL A 212 6.50 -7.44 2.83
N GLY A 213 7.36 -6.42 2.78
CA GLY A 213 6.98 -5.06 3.11
C GLY A 213 8.21 -4.18 3.34
N SER A 214 8.03 -2.85 3.34
CA SER A 214 9.12 -1.92 3.65
C SER A 214 9.79 -2.28 4.98
N ILE A 215 11.12 -2.23 5.03
CA ILE A 215 11.87 -2.45 6.27
C ILE A 215 11.70 -1.22 7.16
N SER A 216 10.62 -1.24 7.95
CA SER A 216 10.21 -0.15 8.83
C SER A 216 9.54 -0.70 10.09
N GLN A 217 9.59 0.08 11.17
CA GLN A 217 8.99 -0.32 12.46
C GLN A 217 7.49 -0.61 12.35
N ARG A 218 6.77 0.09 11.46
CA ARG A 218 5.33 -0.09 11.23
C ARG A 218 5.00 -1.52 10.79
N LYS A 219 5.89 -2.17 10.03
CA LYS A 219 5.70 -3.55 9.55
C LYS A 219 5.99 -4.63 10.60
N GLY A 220 6.52 -4.25 11.78
CA GLY A 220 6.62 -5.14 12.95
C GLY A 220 7.55 -6.33 12.80
N HIS A 221 8.54 -6.26 11.89
CA HIS A 221 9.47 -7.36 11.63
C HIS A 221 10.23 -7.84 12.88
N LEU A 222 10.50 -6.95 13.85
CA LEU A 222 11.13 -7.31 15.10
C LEU A 222 10.28 -8.32 15.91
N LEU A 223 8.97 -8.08 15.97
CA LEU A 223 8.04 -9.00 16.64
C LEU A 223 7.84 -10.29 15.84
N LEU A 224 7.89 -10.21 14.50
CA LEU A 224 7.89 -11.40 13.65
C LEU A 224 9.12 -12.29 13.92
N ILE A 225 10.33 -11.71 14.03
CA ILE A 225 11.56 -12.44 14.33
C ILE A 225 11.44 -13.14 15.71
N ARG A 226 10.89 -12.46 16.72
CA ARG A 226 10.64 -13.05 18.04
C ARG A 226 9.60 -14.16 18.01
N ALA A 227 8.56 -14.02 17.23
CA ALA A 227 7.56 -15.08 17.01
C ALA A 227 8.21 -16.26 16.25
N PHE A 228 9.07 -15.98 15.28
CA PHE A 228 9.80 -17.01 14.54
C PHE A 228 10.79 -17.79 15.44
N GLU A 229 11.39 -17.18 16.43
CA GLU A 229 12.21 -17.91 17.42
C GLU A 229 11.42 -19.05 18.09
N ILE A 230 10.14 -18.80 18.42
CA ILE A 230 9.26 -19.83 18.99
C ILE A 230 9.02 -20.95 17.98
N VAL A 231 8.77 -20.58 16.71
CA VAL A 231 8.59 -21.54 15.61
C VAL A 231 9.86 -22.37 15.41
N HIS A 232 11.02 -21.73 15.33
CA HIS A 232 12.29 -22.39 15.08
C HIS A 232 12.68 -23.38 16.19
N LYS A 233 12.37 -23.06 17.46
CA LYS A 233 12.54 -24.01 18.58
C LYS A 233 11.68 -25.26 18.44
N ALA A 234 10.46 -25.13 17.90
CA ALA A 234 9.57 -26.26 17.68
C ALA A 234 9.86 -26.99 16.34
N MET A 235 10.35 -26.29 15.34
CA MET A 235 10.65 -26.79 14.00
C MET A 235 12.00 -26.21 13.52
N PRO A 236 13.14 -26.82 13.86
CA PRO A 236 14.47 -26.29 13.52
C PRO A 236 14.77 -26.19 12.01
N SER A 237 14.02 -26.91 11.16
CA SER A 237 14.13 -26.82 9.71
C SER A 237 13.42 -25.60 9.10
N ALA A 238 12.61 -24.88 9.89
CA ALA A 238 11.89 -23.70 9.40
C ALA A 238 12.85 -22.56 9.04
N GLN A 239 12.51 -21.84 7.96
CA GLN A 239 13.23 -20.66 7.48
C GLN A 239 12.30 -19.44 7.49
N LEU A 240 12.85 -18.27 7.81
CA LEU A 240 12.17 -16.98 7.70
C LEU A 240 12.88 -16.11 6.67
N ILE A 241 12.14 -15.61 5.70
CA ILE A 241 12.61 -14.64 4.72
C ILE A 241 11.80 -13.35 4.88
N ILE A 242 12.48 -12.24 5.15
CA ILE A 242 11.89 -10.90 5.20
C ILE A 242 12.43 -10.14 3.99
N ALA A 243 11.54 -9.80 3.05
CA ALA A 243 11.89 -9.10 1.82
C ALA A 243 11.23 -7.72 1.75
N GLY A 244 11.96 -6.71 1.28
CA GLY A 244 11.36 -5.39 1.08
C GLY A 244 12.31 -4.25 0.82
N THR A 245 11.73 -3.05 0.58
CA THR A 245 12.51 -1.83 0.40
C THR A 245 13.06 -1.37 1.74
N LEU A 246 14.35 -1.09 1.77
CA LEU A 246 15.02 -0.53 2.94
C LEU A 246 14.64 0.94 3.09
N THR A 247 13.87 1.27 4.12
CA THR A 247 13.40 2.64 4.40
C THR A 247 13.95 3.22 5.70
N GLU A 248 14.39 2.36 6.64
CA GLU A 248 14.89 2.75 7.96
C GLU A 248 16.16 1.93 8.31
N GLU A 249 17.35 2.49 8.01
CA GLU A 249 18.67 1.84 8.26
C GLU A 249 18.85 1.42 9.73
N ALA A 250 18.49 2.31 10.67
CA ALA A 250 18.61 2.02 12.10
C ALA A 250 17.74 0.82 12.52
N TYR A 251 16.56 0.69 11.91
CA TYR A 251 15.67 -0.43 12.17
C TYR A 251 16.21 -1.73 11.55
N TYR A 252 16.77 -1.65 10.34
CA TYR A 252 17.45 -2.79 9.71
C TYR A 252 18.58 -3.34 10.59
N THR A 253 19.45 -2.46 11.09
CA THR A 253 20.51 -2.85 12.04
C THR A 253 19.94 -3.49 13.32
N GLN A 254 18.81 -2.98 13.82
CA GLN A 254 18.12 -3.57 14.97
C GLN A 254 17.64 -5.00 14.67
N LEU A 255 17.11 -5.25 13.46
CA LEU A 255 16.67 -6.59 13.04
C LEU A 255 17.86 -7.57 12.97
N GLN A 256 18.99 -7.13 12.37
CA GLN A 256 20.21 -7.95 12.30
C GLN A 256 20.69 -8.34 13.71
N ASN A 257 20.79 -7.37 14.61
CA ASN A 257 21.21 -7.62 16.00
C ASN A 257 20.25 -8.58 16.74
N GLU A 258 18.95 -8.50 16.49
CA GLU A 258 17.98 -9.41 17.12
C GLU A 258 18.10 -10.83 16.53
N ILE A 259 18.35 -10.99 15.24
CA ILE A 259 18.60 -12.28 14.59
C ILE A 259 19.86 -12.94 15.19
N GLU A 260 20.95 -12.19 15.34
CA GLU A 260 22.19 -12.67 15.96
C GLU A 260 21.98 -13.06 17.44
N LYS A 261 21.33 -12.19 18.21
CA LYS A 261 21.03 -12.40 19.63
C LYS A 261 20.20 -13.66 19.88
N LEU A 262 19.28 -13.98 18.96
CA LEU A 262 18.41 -15.15 19.05
C LEU A 262 19.01 -16.39 18.38
N HIS A 263 20.26 -16.32 17.88
CA HIS A 263 20.95 -17.39 17.18
C HIS A 263 20.23 -17.90 15.92
N LEU A 264 19.56 -16.99 15.19
CA LEU A 264 18.77 -17.30 13.99
C LEU A 264 19.50 -17.00 12.66
N THR A 265 20.79 -16.74 12.69
CA THR A 265 21.58 -16.31 11.50
C THR A 265 21.58 -17.30 10.34
N GLN A 266 21.33 -18.59 10.61
CA GLN A 266 21.25 -19.65 9.60
C GLN A 266 19.81 -19.93 9.13
N SER A 267 18.81 -19.32 9.77
CA SER A 267 17.39 -19.61 9.55
C SER A 267 16.51 -18.38 9.32
N ALA A 268 17.07 -17.17 9.45
CA ALA A 268 16.38 -15.92 9.16
C ALA A 268 17.21 -15.04 8.23
N GLU A 269 16.63 -14.62 7.10
CA GLU A 269 17.28 -13.81 6.07
C GLU A 269 16.52 -12.51 5.82
N LEU A 270 17.28 -11.41 5.62
CA LEU A 270 16.77 -10.08 5.28
C LEU A 270 17.18 -9.75 3.84
N LEU A 271 16.22 -9.72 2.93
CA LEU A 271 16.39 -9.40 1.52
C LEU A 271 15.93 -7.97 1.23
N THR A 272 16.87 -7.05 1.06
CA THR A 272 16.54 -5.63 0.84
C THR A 272 16.69 -5.25 -0.62
N ASN A 273 15.71 -4.48 -1.12
CA ASN A 273 15.75 -3.89 -2.48
C ASN A 273 16.00 -4.93 -3.60
N ILE A 274 15.50 -6.14 -3.43
CA ILE A 274 15.64 -7.19 -4.46
C ILE A 274 14.78 -6.88 -5.69
N PRO A 275 15.21 -7.32 -6.89
CA PRO A 275 14.41 -7.21 -8.09
C PRO A 275 13.05 -7.91 -7.97
N GLN A 276 12.07 -7.42 -8.71
CA GLN A 276 10.69 -7.97 -8.68
C GLN A 276 10.65 -9.47 -9.03
N GLU A 277 11.47 -9.92 -9.97
CA GLU A 277 11.54 -11.34 -10.34
C GLU A 277 12.01 -12.21 -9.18
N GLN A 278 13.02 -11.77 -8.44
CA GLN A 278 13.48 -12.47 -7.23
C GLN A 278 12.40 -12.47 -6.14
N LEU A 279 11.65 -11.37 -6.01
CA LEU A 279 10.53 -11.32 -5.06
C LEU A 279 9.44 -12.34 -5.42
N LEU A 280 9.10 -12.47 -6.71
CA LEU A 280 8.14 -13.47 -7.19
C LEU A 280 8.63 -14.90 -6.92
N GLU A 281 9.93 -15.17 -7.07
CA GLU A 281 10.51 -16.46 -6.68
C GLU A 281 10.36 -16.74 -5.18
N GLN A 282 10.49 -15.73 -4.31
CA GLN A 282 10.25 -15.93 -2.87
C GLN A 282 8.80 -16.32 -2.59
N TYR A 283 7.83 -15.66 -3.25
CA TYR A 283 6.42 -16.06 -3.14
C TYR A 283 6.19 -17.50 -3.61
N GLN A 284 6.84 -17.95 -4.66
CA GLN A 284 6.71 -19.33 -5.16
C GLN A 284 7.32 -20.37 -4.21
N LYS A 285 8.45 -20.06 -3.58
CA LYS A 285 9.20 -20.97 -2.69
C LYS A 285 8.64 -21.03 -1.27
N ALA A 286 7.86 -20.03 -0.87
CA ALA A 286 7.30 -19.95 0.48
C ALA A 286 6.25 -21.04 0.74
N THR A 287 6.14 -21.46 1.99
CA THR A 287 5.09 -22.37 2.48
C THR A 287 3.90 -21.58 3.03
N ILE A 288 4.18 -20.50 3.74
CA ILE A 288 3.19 -19.59 4.31
C ILE A 288 3.70 -18.15 4.18
N PHE A 289 2.78 -17.20 4.25
CA PHE A 289 3.09 -15.78 4.36
C PHE A 289 2.76 -15.25 5.76
N ALA A 290 3.63 -14.42 6.34
CA ALA A 290 3.41 -13.85 7.67
C ALA A 290 3.70 -12.35 7.69
N LEU A 291 2.74 -11.53 8.16
CA LEU A 291 2.89 -10.07 8.28
C LEU A 291 2.43 -9.61 9.65
N HIS A 292 3.38 -9.20 10.51
CA HIS A 292 3.11 -8.75 11.88
C HIS A 292 2.99 -7.22 11.97
N SER A 293 2.24 -6.59 11.06
CA SER A 293 2.12 -5.13 11.02
C SER A 293 1.41 -4.57 12.25
N GLN A 294 1.83 -3.37 12.63
CA GLN A 294 1.18 -2.57 13.68
C GLN A 294 -0.04 -1.82 13.13
N GLU A 295 0.00 -1.48 11.86
CA GLU A 295 -1.02 -0.71 11.17
C GLU A 295 -0.99 -0.99 9.68
N GLU A 296 -2.15 -1.17 9.08
CA GLU A 296 -2.38 -1.29 7.64
C GLU A 296 -3.71 -0.66 7.27
N SER A 297 -3.76 0.07 6.17
CA SER A 297 -5.02 0.47 5.55
C SER A 297 -5.70 -0.70 4.84
N GLN A 298 -4.94 -1.50 4.09
CA GLN A 298 -5.39 -2.71 3.42
C GLN A 298 -4.40 -3.87 3.61
N GLY A 299 -3.11 -3.65 3.37
CA GLY A 299 -2.08 -4.69 3.38
C GLY A 299 -1.95 -5.40 2.04
N ILE A 300 -1.56 -4.69 0.99
CA ILE A 300 -1.42 -5.21 -0.38
C ILE A 300 -0.60 -6.51 -0.41
N ALA A 301 0.50 -6.61 0.34
CA ALA A 301 1.34 -7.81 0.38
C ALA A 301 0.58 -9.06 0.87
N LEU A 302 -0.45 -8.90 1.72
CA LEU A 302 -1.34 -10.00 2.10
C LEU A 302 -2.17 -10.48 0.91
N VAL A 303 -2.71 -9.54 0.12
CA VAL A 303 -3.49 -9.88 -1.08
C VAL A 303 -2.61 -10.53 -2.14
N GLU A 304 -1.37 -10.03 -2.34
CA GLU A 304 -0.38 -10.65 -3.23
C GLU A 304 -0.08 -12.10 -2.81
N ALA A 305 0.15 -12.34 -1.51
CA ALA A 305 0.37 -13.67 -0.97
C ALA A 305 -0.87 -14.58 -1.19
N MET A 306 -2.06 -14.08 -0.89
CA MET A 306 -3.30 -14.80 -1.14
C MET A 306 -3.48 -15.17 -2.62
N ALA A 307 -3.15 -14.26 -3.52
CA ALA A 307 -3.22 -14.46 -4.98
C ALA A 307 -2.28 -15.57 -5.46
N THR A 308 -1.08 -15.67 -4.88
CA THR A 308 -0.14 -16.76 -5.18
C THR A 308 -0.57 -18.09 -4.57
N GLY A 309 -1.63 -18.11 -3.74
CA GLY A 309 -2.10 -19.30 -3.04
C GLY A 309 -1.37 -19.59 -1.75
N LEU A 310 -0.62 -18.62 -1.19
CA LEU A 310 -0.04 -18.77 0.14
C LEU A 310 -1.11 -18.51 1.22
N PRO A 311 -1.27 -19.40 2.20
CA PRO A 311 -2.08 -19.07 3.38
C PRO A 311 -1.36 -18.03 4.21
N VAL A 312 -2.12 -17.10 4.77
CA VAL A 312 -1.55 -15.92 5.44
C VAL A 312 -1.75 -15.98 6.96
N VAL A 313 -0.73 -15.52 7.69
CA VAL A 313 -0.81 -15.21 9.13
C VAL A 313 -0.59 -13.72 9.30
N SER A 314 -1.52 -13.04 10.00
CA SER A 314 -1.38 -11.61 10.20
C SER A 314 -1.96 -11.15 11.54
N THR A 315 -1.98 -9.84 11.76
CA THR A 315 -2.47 -9.18 12.97
C THR A 315 -3.86 -8.61 12.77
N LEU A 316 -4.63 -8.52 13.86
CA LEU A 316 -5.97 -7.91 13.91
C LEU A 316 -5.85 -6.38 14.01
N VAL A 317 -5.26 -5.72 12.99
CA VAL A 317 -5.08 -4.27 12.99
C VAL A 317 -5.62 -3.62 11.71
N GLY A 318 -6.13 -2.41 11.85
CA GLY A 318 -6.54 -1.57 10.72
C GLY A 318 -7.47 -2.27 9.74
N GLY A 319 -7.14 -2.23 8.46
CA GLY A 319 -7.90 -2.84 7.38
C GLY A 319 -7.68 -4.35 7.19
N ILE A 320 -6.72 -4.97 7.89
CA ILE A 320 -6.40 -6.40 7.71
C ILE A 320 -7.63 -7.31 7.87
N PRO A 321 -8.51 -7.15 8.90
CA PRO A 321 -9.69 -8.01 9.08
C PRO A 321 -10.73 -7.89 7.94
N PHE A 322 -10.67 -6.84 7.14
CA PHE A 322 -11.54 -6.67 5.97
C PHE A 322 -11.00 -7.41 4.74
N VAL A 323 -9.71 -7.70 4.71
CA VAL A 323 -9.01 -8.42 3.63
C VAL A 323 -8.86 -9.90 3.97
N VAL A 324 -8.40 -10.20 5.18
CA VAL A 324 -8.15 -11.58 5.66
C VAL A 324 -9.26 -11.98 6.65
N LYS A 325 -10.02 -12.99 6.29
CA LYS A 325 -11.05 -13.55 7.17
C LYS A 325 -10.44 -14.66 8.02
N ASN A 326 -10.44 -14.43 9.34
CA ASN A 326 -9.82 -15.37 10.30
C ASN A 326 -10.47 -16.75 10.24
N GLY A 327 -9.66 -17.80 10.03
CA GLY A 327 -10.10 -19.18 9.89
C GLY A 327 -10.69 -19.54 8.52
N GLU A 328 -10.80 -18.58 7.58
CA GLU A 328 -11.34 -18.80 6.23
C GLU A 328 -10.28 -18.55 5.14
N THR A 329 -9.60 -17.41 5.16
CA THR A 329 -8.57 -17.04 4.19
C THR A 329 -7.19 -16.86 4.81
N GLY A 330 -7.08 -16.92 6.14
CA GLY A 330 -5.85 -16.83 6.90
C GLY A 330 -6.10 -16.95 8.40
N LEU A 331 -5.05 -16.81 9.19
CA LEU A 331 -5.11 -16.80 10.65
C LEU A 331 -4.67 -15.44 11.19
N LEU A 332 -5.48 -14.89 12.09
CA LEU A 332 -5.21 -13.58 12.70
C LEU A 332 -4.97 -13.69 14.21
N SER A 333 -4.09 -12.86 14.74
CA SER A 333 -3.86 -12.72 16.19
C SER A 333 -3.75 -11.25 16.59
N GLN A 334 -3.83 -10.94 17.88
CA GLN A 334 -3.64 -9.59 18.37
C GLN A 334 -2.20 -9.11 18.10
N TYR A 335 -2.04 -7.83 17.75
CA TYR A 335 -0.72 -7.23 17.64
C TYR A 335 0.03 -7.30 18.97
N GLY A 336 1.30 -7.72 18.93
CA GLY A 336 2.13 -7.88 20.13
C GLY A 336 2.05 -9.25 20.81
N ASP A 337 1.07 -10.08 20.44
CA ASP A 337 1.00 -11.47 20.93
C ASP A 337 1.87 -12.40 20.08
N ALA A 338 3.17 -12.37 20.33
CA ALA A 338 4.15 -13.19 19.62
C ALA A 338 3.88 -14.69 19.76
N LYS A 339 3.30 -15.14 20.89
CA LYS A 339 2.98 -16.56 21.13
C LYS A 339 1.81 -17.02 20.28
N ALA A 340 0.69 -16.28 20.26
CA ALA A 340 -0.44 -16.61 19.41
C ALA A 340 -0.06 -16.54 17.93
N PHE A 341 0.74 -15.55 17.51
CA PHE A 341 1.24 -15.42 16.16
C PHE A 341 2.12 -16.61 15.75
N ALA A 342 3.04 -17.04 16.63
CA ALA A 342 3.87 -18.23 16.43
C ALA A 342 3.02 -19.52 16.31
N ASN A 343 2.02 -19.68 17.18
CA ASN A 343 1.11 -20.82 17.11
C ASN A 343 0.33 -20.87 15.78
N ASN A 344 -0.11 -19.72 15.27
CA ASN A 344 -0.76 -19.63 13.95
C ASN A 344 0.20 -20.06 12.81
N MET A 345 1.46 -19.61 12.87
CA MET A 345 2.48 -20.03 11.89
C MET A 345 2.73 -21.55 11.99
N LEU A 346 2.91 -22.09 13.20
CA LEU A 346 3.10 -23.53 13.41
C LEU A 346 1.91 -24.36 12.92
N ALA A 347 0.67 -23.92 13.20
CA ALA A 347 -0.51 -24.62 12.72
C ALA A 347 -0.49 -24.75 11.19
N LEU A 348 -0.17 -23.67 10.46
CA LEU A 348 -0.09 -23.70 8.99
C LEU A 348 1.13 -24.48 8.46
N LEU A 349 2.22 -24.57 9.21
CA LEU A 349 3.41 -25.33 8.80
C LEU A 349 3.23 -26.84 9.02
N THR A 350 2.45 -27.25 10.04
CA THR A 350 2.30 -28.67 10.44
C THR A 350 1.02 -29.31 9.93
N ASP A 351 -0.07 -28.55 9.77
CA ASP A 351 -1.37 -29.07 9.31
C ASP A 351 -1.55 -28.77 7.81
N GLU A 352 -1.31 -29.80 6.98
CA GLU A 352 -1.42 -29.69 5.51
C GLU A 352 -2.85 -29.46 5.03
N ASP A 353 -3.84 -30.07 5.71
CA ASP A 353 -5.25 -29.94 5.34
C ASP A 353 -5.77 -28.52 5.63
N LEU A 354 -5.44 -27.97 6.80
CA LEU A 354 -5.73 -26.58 7.16
C LEU A 354 -5.06 -25.63 6.17
N ARG A 355 -3.78 -25.86 5.89
CA ARG A 355 -3.00 -25.04 4.94
C ARG A 355 -3.65 -25.05 3.55
N ALA A 356 -4.00 -26.22 3.02
CA ALA A 356 -4.61 -26.35 1.71
C ALA A 356 -5.99 -25.67 1.65
N LYS A 357 -6.83 -25.84 2.66
CA LYS A 357 -8.14 -25.19 2.77
C LYS A 357 -8.03 -23.68 2.74
N LEU A 358 -7.17 -23.09 3.59
CA LEU A 358 -7.03 -21.64 3.67
C LEU A 358 -6.40 -21.07 2.39
N SER A 359 -5.43 -21.77 1.81
CA SER A 359 -4.80 -21.43 0.53
C SER A 359 -5.82 -21.30 -0.60
N GLN A 360 -6.71 -22.30 -0.74
CA GLN A 360 -7.73 -22.30 -1.77
C GLN A 360 -8.71 -21.13 -1.60
N SER A 361 -9.21 -20.90 -0.39
CA SER A 361 -10.13 -19.79 -0.09
C SER A 361 -9.47 -18.43 -0.30
N ALA A 362 -8.21 -18.29 0.13
CA ALA A 362 -7.42 -17.07 -0.05
C ALA A 362 -7.26 -16.74 -1.53
N ARG A 363 -6.87 -17.73 -2.36
CA ARG A 363 -6.67 -17.54 -3.79
C ARG A 363 -7.95 -17.15 -4.53
N LEU A 364 -9.08 -17.76 -4.18
CA LEU A 364 -10.38 -17.39 -4.74
C LEU A 364 -10.77 -15.95 -4.38
N THR A 365 -10.57 -15.57 -3.12
CA THR A 365 -10.86 -14.22 -2.64
C THR A 365 -9.97 -13.18 -3.35
N ALA A 366 -8.70 -13.49 -3.57
CA ALA A 366 -7.74 -12.57 -4.18
C ALA A 366 -8.07 -12.23 -5.65
N GLN A 367 -8.86 -13.03 -6.36
CA GLN A 367 -9.28 -12.72 -7.73
C GLN A 367 -10.09 -11.43 -7.82
N ASN A 368 -10.84 -11.08 -6.77
CA ASN A 368 -11.61 -9.83 -6.70
C ASN A 368 -10.72 -8.59 -6.60
N TYR A 369 -9.42 -8.76 -6.37
CA TYR A 369 -8.43 -7.68 -6.30
C TYR A 369 -7.62 -7.53 -7.59
N SER A 370 -8.01 -8.16 -8.70
CA SER A 370 -7.38 -7.89 -10.00
C SER A 370 -7.61 -6.45 -10.41
N TRP A 371 -6.61 -5.80 -11.02
CA TRP A 371 -6.78 -4.42 -11.52
C TRP A 371 -7.93 -4.32 -12.51
N GLN A 372 -8.20 -5.38 -13.27
CA GLN A 372 -9.33 -5.42 -14.18
C GLN A 372 -10.68 -5.23 -13.46
N GLU A 373 -10.90 -5.91 -12.33
CA GLU A 373 -12.14 -5.76 -11.55
C GLU A 373 -12.18 -4.41 -10.82
N ILE A 374 -11.04 -3.97 -10.29
CA ILE A 374 -10.92 -2.68 -9.60
C ILE A 374 -11.16 -1.51 -10.58
N ALA A 375 -10.58 -1.55 -11.78
CA ALA A 375 -10.79 -0.50 -12.79
C ALA A 375 -12.27 -0.39 -13.18
N LYS A 376 -12.98 -1.52 -13.40
CA LYS A 376 -14.42 -1.53 -13.66
C LYS A 376 -15.22 -0.84 -12.55
N ALA A 377 -14.89 -1.12 -11.28
CA ALA A 377 -15.56 -0.50 -10.14
C ALA A 377 -15.31 1.03 -10.13
N ILE A 378 -14.09 1.47 -10.44
CA ILE A 378 -13.73 2.89 -10.51
C ILE A 378 -14.39 3.56 -11.72
N GLU A 379 -14.48 2.91 -12.88
CA GLU A 379 -15.19 3.43 -14.06
C GLU A 379 -16.67 3.72 -13.78
N ILE A 380 -17.34 2.86 -12.98
CA ILE A 380 -18.72 3.11 -12.54
C ILE A 380 -18.80 4.42 -11.73
N ILE A 381 -17.81 4.68 -10.88
CA ILE A 381 -17.73 5.91 -10.09
C ILE A 381 -17.47 7.11 -11.02
N TYR A 382 -16.55 7.00 -11.97
CA TYR A 382 -16.29 8.06 -12.96
C TYR A 382 -17.54 8.44 -13.73
N ASN A 383 -18.28 7.47 -14.28
CA ASN A 383 -19.51 7.71 -15.02
C ASN A 383 -20.64 8.33 -14.18
N ARG A 384 -20.55 8.25 -12.86
CA ARG A 384 -21.51 8.87 -11.95
C ARG A 384 -21.16 10.31 -11.61
N ILE A 385 -19.89 10.67 -11.67
CA ILE A 385 -19.36 11.97 -11.20
C ILE A 385 -19.16 12.92 -12.39
N ALA A 386 -18.62 12.42 -13.52
CA ALA A 386 -18.46 13.16 -14.78
C ALA A 386 -19.81 13.36 -15.47
#